data_fdfd7524eed3489a33c40f65efb35e0e
#
_entry.id   fdfd7524eed3489a33c40f65efb35e0e
#
_cell.length_a   1.000
_cell.length_b   1.000
_cell.length_c   1.000
_cell.angle_alpha   90.00
_cell.angle_beta   90.00
_cell.angle_gamma   90.00
#
_symmetry.space_group_name_H-M   'P 1'
#
loop_
_entity.id
_entity.type
_entity.pdbx_description
1 polymer ?
#
loop_
_entity_poly.entity_id
_entity_poly.type
_entity_poly.pdbx_seq_one_letter_code
_entity_poly.pdbx_strand_id
1 'polypeptide(L)'
;MTQVWAEWKKEVIHKGIEGRGIPNVAVAADWDGDGAMDAMTSFDNGVTVFRGPDWKTSRQVTRFSDAYHGERKLRTSCIHGCLMDVDGDGDLDFLGSNQLVFWLECPDRPFEQDWTFRVIDEQILGSHCLTVADVDLDGKLDLVANSGRPEGTPYPNSIVWLKVPSDPKSGTPWQRKVFADGDAPGGSHYMGVGDVNGDGLPDVACGAKGGEKFPGGEWFAWWEQPKDGSLPWKKHLLSDRQPGASNILPADFDGDGKIDYFATRGHGLGALWFRGPSFEAIEVDSTIVNPHSLALGDLDGDGDLDAATCGSQLTGKVVWYESDGQGKFHRRLIGENQGSYDLRLVDMDGDSDLDVLVAGHFNRNLVWYANPAKKAIMPFPGKASLWQGYEMREFSLDQRTCRVVRPKQAAPGRPWVWRARFWGHEPQTDRAMLERGWHVAYCDVANLFGSPDAVR
;
A
#
# COMPACT_ATOMS: atom_id res chain seq x y z
N MET A 1 -32.84 2.65 -7.69
CA MET A 1 -32.24 3.57 -8.67
C MET A 1 -30.83 3.05 -8.88
N THR A 2 -30.45 2.66 -10.10
CA THR A 2 -29.05 2.28 -10.40
C THR A 2 -28.22 3.54 -10.28
N GLN A 3 -27.31 3.57 -9.32
CA GLN A 3 -26.33 4.64 -9.19
C GLN A 3 -25.45 4.62 -10.46
N VAL A 4 -25.53 5.68 -11.24
CA VAL A 4 -24.65 5.85 -12.41
C VAL A 4 -23.39 6.51 -11.90
N TRP A 5 -22.32 5.73 -11.77
CA TRP A 5 -21.00 6.25 -11.43
C TRP A 5 -20.52 7.17 -12.56
N ALA A 6 -19.93 8.29 -12.21
CA ALA A 6 -19.22 9.10 -13.18
C ALA A 6 -18.02 8.30 -13.74
N GLU A 7 -17.58 8.65 -14.93
CA GLU A 7 -16.50 7.94 -15.60
C GLU A 7 -15.15 8.33 -15.01
N TRP A 8 -14.31 7.33 -14.70
CA TRP A 8 -12.92 7.54 -14.26
C TRP A 8 -12.12 8.17 -15.40
N LYS A 9 -11.41 9.24 -15.09
CA LYS A 9 -10.60 9.95 -16.08
C LYS A 9 -9.17 9.42 -16.10
N LYS A 10 -8.77 8.82 -17.24
CA LYS A 10 -7.40 8.35 -17.42
C LYS A 10 -6.47 9.50 -17.76
N GLU A 11 -5.42 9.65 -16.94
CA GLU A 11 -4.32 10.59 -17.14
C GLU A 11 -3.02 9.82 -17.43
N VAL A 12 -2.17 10.38 -18.29
CA VAL A 12 -0.96 9.70 -18.75
C VAL A 12 0.27 10.46 -18.25
N ILE A 13 1.00 9.84 -17.32
CA ILE A 13 2.28 10.35 -16.81
C ILE A 13 3.38 10.08 -17.83
N HIS A 14 3.46 8.84 -18.31
CA HIS A 14 4.46 8.42 -19.31
C HIS A 14 3.84 7.47 -20.33
N LYS A 15 4.00 7.79 -21.61
CA LYS A 15 3.39 7.00 -22.72
C LYS A 15 4.15 5.73 -23.05
N GLY A 16 5.36 5.57 -22.51
CA GLY A 16 6.28 4.54 -22.95
C GLY A 16 7.01 4.87 -24.24
N ILE A 17 8.13 4.23 -24.45
CA ILE A 17 8.93 4.38 -25.67
C ILE A 17 9.18 3.00 -26.23
N GLU A 18 8.83 2.79 -27.49
CA GLU A 18 9.10 1.54 -28.19
C GLU A 18 10.59 1.22 -28.17
N GLY A 19 10.95 -0.04 -27.84
CA GLY A 19 12.34 -0.48 -27.70
C GLY A 19 13.00 -0.16 -26.35
N ARG A 20 12.38 0.60 -25.47
CA ARG A 20 12.85 0.83 -24.09
C ARG A 20 12.22 -0.12 -23.09
N GLY A 21 12.73 -0.09 -21.84
CA GLY A 21 12.29 -0.95 -20.77
C GLY A 21 10.79 -0.87 -20.45
N ILE A 22 10.33 -1.79 -19.67
CA ILE A 22 8.91 -1.97 -19.33
C ILE A 22 8.69 -1.47 -17.90
N PRO A 23 7.77 -0.53 -17.65
CA PRO A 23 7.37 -0.13 -16.31
C PRO A 23 6.76 -1.30 -15.54
N ASN A 24 7.29 -1.61 -14.35
CA ASN A 24 6.81 -2.70 -13.50
C ASN A 24 6.34 -2.23 -12.13
N VAL A 25 6.75 -1.03 -11.71
CA VAL A 25 6.49 -0.48 -10.39
C VAL A 25 5.77 0.84 -10.55
N ALA A 26 4.80 1.11 -9.69
CA ALA A 26 4.10 2.38 -9.60
C ALA A 26 4.06 2.83 -8.15
N VAL A 27 4.77 3.90 -7.81
CA VAL A 27 4.70 4.53 -6.49
C VAL A 27 4.60 6.04 -6.66
N ALA A 28 4.03 6.73 -5.68
CA ALA A 28 3.89 8.17 -5.69
C ALA A 28 4.11 8.77 -4.30
N ALA A 29 4.71 9.96 -4.27
CA ALA A 29 4.89 10.80 -3.11
C ALA A 29 5.15 12.24 -3.58
N ASP A 30 5.01 13.22 -2.72
CA ASP A 30 5.47 14.60 -2.93
C ASP A 30 6.94 14.69 -2.47
N TRP A 31 7.89 14.37 -3.38
CA TRP A 31 9.30 14.31 -3.01
C TRP A 31 9.99 15.67 -2.92
N ASP A 32 9.50 16.68 -3.64
CA ASP A 32 10.10 18.03 -3.58
C ASP A 32 9.35 19.02 -2.69
N GLY A 33 8.30 18.56 -2.01
CA GLY A 33 7.55 19.33 -1.02
C GLY A 33 6.73 20.48 -1.62
N ASP A 34 6.40 20.40 -2.92
CA ASP A 34 5.64 21.46 -3.60
C ASP A 34 4.12 21.34 -3.43
N GLY A 35 3.65 20.25 -2.80
CA GLY A 35 2.25 19.96 -2.51
C GLY A 35 1.53 19.20 -3.62
N ALA A 36 2.19 18.86 -4.71
CA ALA A 36 1.69 17.98 -5.76
C ALA A 36 2.31 16.59 -5.66
N MET A 37 1.54 15.55 -5.95
CA MET A 37 2.09 14.20 -5.99
C MET A 37 2.96 14.01 -7.21
N ASP A 38 4.16 13.47 -6.98
CA ASP A 38 5.06 12.96 -8.01
C ASP A 38 4.85 11.47 -8.21
N ALA A 39 5.35 10.93 -9.32
CA ALA A 39 5.25 9.51 -9.59
C ALA A 39 6.61 8.91 -9.93
N MET A 40 6.82 7.64 -9.54
CA MET A 40 8.05 6.94 -9.83
C MET A 40 7.78 5.55 -10.41
N THR A 41 8.61 5.14 -11.37
CA THR A 41 8.58 3.79 -11.92
C THR A 41 9.98 3.30 -12.27
N SER A 42 10.12 1.98 -12.36
CA SER A 42 11.38 1.34 -12.77
C SER A 42 11.28 0.80 -14.19
N PHE A 43 12.15 1.32 -15.07
CA PHE A 43 12.31 0.88 -16.45
C PHE A 43 13.66 1.36 -17.01
N ASP A 44 14.01 0.93 -18.22
CA ASP A 44 15.18 1.41 -18.97
C ASP A 44 16.51 1.37 -18.19
N ASN A 45 16.74 0.24 -17.48
CA ASN A 45 17.94 -0.02 -16.69
C ASN A 45 18.08 0.89 -15.46
N GLY A 46 16.97 1.29 -14.84
CA GLY A 46 17.00 2.16 -13.65
C GLY A 46 15.65 2.48 -13.09
N VAL A 47 15.60 3.56 -12.33
CA VAL A 47 14.40 4.13 -11.73
C VAL A 47 14.26 5.57 -12.18
N THR A 48 13.06 6.00 -12.52
CA THR A 48 12.73 7.34 -13.01
C THR A 48 11.60 7.94 -12.19
N VAL A 49 11.81 9.18 -11.75
CA VAL A 49 10.78 10.02 -11.10
C VAL A 49 10.22 11.02 -12.11
N PHE A 50 8.92 11.29 -12.01
CA PHE A 50 8.16 12.24 -12.83
C PHE A 50 7.52 13.26 -11.91
N ARG A 51 7.82 14.54 -12.14
CA ARG A 51 7.30 15.63 -11.33
C ARG A 51 5.85 15.94 -11.67
N GLY A 52 4.98 15.94 -10.66
CA GLY A 52 3.62 16.39 -10.79
C GLY A 52 3.46 17.91 -10.85
N PRO A 53 2.25 18.43 -11.09
CA PRO A 53 1.09 17.69 -11.61
C PRO A 53 1.08 17.60 -13.14
N ASP A 54 2.02 18.22 -13.87
CA ASP A 54 1.99 18.33 -15.33
C ASP A 54 2.85 17.29 -16.07
N TRP A 55 3.65 16.52 -15.34
CA TRP A 55 4.49 15.38 -15.80
C TRP A 55 5.51 15.73 -16.90
N LYS A 56 5.84 17.02 -17.06
CA LYS A 56 6.79 17.47 -18.10
C LYS A 56 8.24 17.30 -17.69
N THR A 57 8.50 17.31 -16.40
CA THR A 57 9.84 17.11 -15.85
C THR A 57 9.96 15.66 -15.38
N SER A 58 11.03 14.99 -15.82
CA SER A 58 11.35 13.65 -15.33
C SER A 58 12.86 13.47 -15.22
N ARG A 59 13.30 12.64 -14.28
CA ARG A 59 14.70 12.31 -14.08
C ARG A 59 14.88 10.81 -13.85
N GLN A 60 15.81 10.18 -14.55
CA GLN A 60 16.31 8.87 -14.15
C GLN A 60 17.24 9.07 -12.95
N VAL A 61 16.74 8.73 -11.73
CA VAL A 61 17.42 8.99 -10.47
C VAL A 61 18.49 7.96 -10.13
N THR A 62 18.44 6.81 -10.77
CA THR A 62 19.53 5.82 -10.74
C THR A 62 19.57 5.02 -12.03
N ARG A 63 20.79 4.60 -12.42
CA ARG A 63 21.04 3.63 -13.48
C ARG A 63 21.73 2.42 -12.88
N PHE A 64 21.12 1.24 -12.99
CA PHE A 64 21.62 0.04 -12.33
C PHE A 64 23.02 -0.36 -12.72
N SER A 65 23.41 -0.16 -14.00
CA SER A 65 24.78 -0.46 -14.46
C SER A 65 25.84 0.44 -13.84
N ASP A 66 25.47 1.63 -13.42
CA ASP A 66 26.39 2.64 -12.90
C ASP A 66 26.41 2.65 -11.36
N ALA A 67 25.29 2.24 -10.76
CA ALA A 67 25.09 2.26 -9.31
C ALA A 67 25.50 0.96 -8.60
N TYR A 68 25.37 -0.18 -9.27
CA TYR A 68 25.69 -1.49 -8.69
C TYR A 68 26.93 -2.11 -9.37
N HIS A 69 27.98 -2.34 -8.58
CA HIS A 69 29.26 -2.87 -9.03
C HIS A 69 29.55 -4.30 -8.54
N GLY A 70 28.56 -4.97 -7.96
CA GLY A 70 28.68 -6.35 -7.53
C GLY A 70 28.65 -7.36 -8.69
N GLU A 71 28.74 -8.64 -8.35
CA GLU A 71 28.87 -9.73 -9.33
C GLU A 71 27.56 -10.06 -10.07
N ARG A 72 26.41 -9.61 -9.57
CA ARG A 72 25.10 -9.96 -10.12
C ARG A 72 24.74 -9.09 -11.32
N LYS A 73 24.21 -9.72 -12.36
CA LYS A 73 23.62 -9.01 -13.49
C LYS A 73 22.19 -8.58 -13.13
N LEU A 74 21.98 -7.32 -12.87
CA LEU A 74 20.65 -6.78 -12.63
C LEU A 74 19.79 -6.81 -13.90
N ARG A 75 18.46 -6.86 -13.71
CA ARG A 75 17.47 -6.71 -14.79
C ARG A 75 17.34 -5.23 -15.15
N THR A 76 16.73 -4.95 -16.30
CA THR A 76 16.49 -3.58 -16.78
C THR A 76 15.40 -2.84 -16.03
N SER A 77 14.65 -3.52 -15.16
CA SER A 77 13.62 -2.94 -14.30
C SER A 77 13.53 -3.72 -12.98
N CYS A 78 13.02 -3.09 -11.93
CA CYS A 78 12.63 -3.78 -10.71
C CYS A 78 11.53 -4.80 -10.98
N ILE A 79 11.43 -5.79 -10.12
CA ILE A 79 10.33 -6.74 -10.11
C ILE A 79 9.18 -6.13 -9.30
N HIS A 80 9.51 -5.57 -8.14
CA HIS A 80 8.60 -4.89 -7.23
C HIS A 80 9.30 -3.72 -6.55
N GLY A 81 8.55 -2.79 -5.98
CA GLY A 81 9.06 -1.68 -5.16
C GLY A 81 8.01 -1.15 -4.20
N CYS A 82 8.48 -0.48 -3.17
CA CYS A 82 7.65 0.21 -2.17
C CYS A 82 8.39 1.46 -1.66
N LEU A 83 7.71 2.25 -0.85
CA LEU A 83 8.25 3.45 -0.22
C LEU A 83 8.37 3.26 1.29
N MET A 84 9.42 3.82 1.87
CA MET A 84 9.64 3.89 3.31
C MET A 84 10.67 4.99 3.60
N ASP A 85 10.50 5.76 4.65
CA ASP A 85 11.55 6.59 5.23
C ASP A 85 12.52 5.67 5.99
N VAL A 86 13.61 5.26 5.32
CA VAL A 86 14.54 4.24 5.82
C VAL A 86 15.47 4.79 6.89
N ASP A 87 15.90 6.04 6.73
CA ASP A 87 16.91 6.64 7.61
C ASP A 87 16.35 7.65 8.61
N GLY A 88 15.04 7.90 8.55
CA GLY A 88 14.33 8.73 9.52
C GLY A 88 14.53 10.23 9.32
N ASP A 89 14.87 10.66 8.09
CA ASP A 89 15.07 12.08 7.77
C ASP A 89 13.77 12.80 7.34
N GLY A 90 12.69 12.06 7.14
CA GLY A 90 11.36 12.55 6.81
C GLY A 90 11.01 12.45 5.33
N ASP A 91 11.96 12.10 4.47
CA ASP A 91 11.75 11.90 3.05
C ASP A 91 11.49 10.41 2.75
N LEU A 92 10.60 10.14 1.79
CA LEU A 92 10.33 8.76 1.40
C LEU A 92 11.36 8.24 0.42
N ASP A 93 12.04 7.18 0.83
CA ASP A 93 12.98 6.43 0.02
C ASP A 93 12.27 5.37 -0.84
N PHE A 94 12.93 4.96 -1.92
CA PHE A 94 12.45 3.87 -2.76
C PHE A 94 13.17 2.57 -2.45
N LEU A 95 12.44 1.53 -2.06
CA LEU A 95 12.96 0.18 -1.90
C LEU A 95 12.60 -0.65 -3.13
N GLY A 96 13.57 -1.33 -3.71
CA GLY A 96 13.39 -2.09 -4.94
C GLY A 96 13.90 -3.52 -4.85
N SER A 97 13.20 -4.43 -5.53
CA SER A 97 13.67 -5.79 -5.78
C SER A 97 14.09 -5.97 -7.24
N ASN A 98 15.21 -6.63 -7.43
CA ASN A 98 15.74 -7.00 -8.74
C ASN A 98 16.34 -8.42 -8.68
N GLN A 99 17.65 -8.58 -8.87
CA GLN A 99 18.40 -9.81 -8.52
C GLN A 99 19.01 -9.69 -7.11
N LEU A 100 18.59 -8.72 -6.36
CA LEU A 100 18.90 -8.39 -4.98
C LEU A 100 17.80 -7.46 -4.44
N VAL A 101 17.84 -7.16 -3.15
CA VAL A 101 17.00 -6.13 -2.51
C VAL A 101 17.87 -4.91 -2.22
N PHE A 102 17.39 -3.73 -2.56
CA PHE A 102 18.12 -2.48 -2.41
C PHE A 102 17.18 -1.34 -2.02
N TRP A 103 17.75 -0.21 -1.61
CA TRP A 103 17.02 1.04 -1.47
C TRP A 103 17.78 2.18 -2.14
N LEU A 104 17.04 3.19 -2.56
CA LEU A 104 17.54 4.45 -3.09
C LEU A 104 17.21 5.53 -2.07
N GLU A 105 18.25 6.08 -1.44
CA GLU A 105 18.15 7.19 -0.51
C GLU A 105 17.75 8.45 -1.28
N CYS A 106 16.63 9.07 -0.88
CA CYS A 106 16.15 10.31 -1.46
C CYS A 106 17.08 11.46 -1.07
N PRO A 107 17.55 12.29 -2.00
CA PRO A 107 18.38 13.44 -1.69
C PRO A 107 17.53 14.70 -1.46
N ASP A 108 18.07 15.73 -0.80
CA ASP A 108 17.44 17.05 -0.58
C ASP A 108 16.86 17.68 -1.86
N ARG A 109 17.36 17.33 -3.04
CA ARG A 109 16.88 17.81 -4.34
C ARG A 109 16.61 16.65 -5.29
N PRO A 110 15.46 15.98 -5.14
CA PRO A 110 15.14 14.70 -5.76
C PRO A 110 15.15 14.72 -7.30
N PHE A 111 14.89 15.88 -7.91
CA PHE A 111 14.90 16.07 -9.37
C PHE A 111 16.22 16.58 -9.94
N GLU A 112 17.20 16.92 -9.10
CA GLU A 112 18.48 17.48 -9.53
C GLU A 112 19.67 16.57 -9.23
N GLN A 113 19.56 15.70 -8.23
CA GLN A 113 20.62 14.81 -7.76
C GLN A 113 20.29 13.35 -8.08
N ASP A 114 21.33 12.52 -8.16
CA ASP A 114 21.15 11.07 -8.23
C ASP A 114 20.84 10.55 -6.83
N TRP A 115 19.92 9.59 -6.75
CA TRP A 115 19.60 8.93 -5.50
C TRP A 115 20.67 7.89 -5.18
N THR A 116 21.09 7.83 -3.92
CA THR A 116 22.16 6.93 -3.50
C THR A 116 21.68 5.49 -3.45
N PHE A 117 22.26 4.63 -4.27
CA PHE A 117 21.94 3.20 -4.31
C PHE A 117 22.62 2.45 -3.16
N ARG A 118 21.84 1.77 -2.31
CA ARG A 118 22.33 0.99 -1.18
C ARG A 118 21.76 -0.43 -1.24
N VAL A 119 22.64 -1.41 -1.10
CA VAL A 119 22.24 -2.82 -1.06
C VAL A 119 21.70 -3.16 0.32
N ILE A 120 20.52 -3.75 0.37
CA ILE A 120 19.91 -4.31 1.57
C ILE A 120 20.30 -5.78 1.72
N ASP A 121 20.07 -6.58 0.67
CA ASP A 121 20.31 -8.03 0.69
C ASP A 121 20.62 -8.57 -0.70
N GLU A 122 21.79 -9.21 -0.86
CA GLU A 122 22.21 -9.83 -2.11
C GLU A 122 21.83 -11.31 -2.24
N GLN A 123 21.26 -11.90 -1.22
CA GLN A 123 20.96 -13.34 -1.17
C GLN A 123 19.47 -13.64 -1.39
N ILE A 124 18.58 -12.67 -1.21
CA ILE A 124 17.15 -12.78 -1.53
C ILE A 124 16.96 -12.37 -2.99
N LEU A 125 16.66 -13.34 -3.84
CA LEU A 125 16.68 -13.19 -5.29
C LEU A 125 15.28 -13.13 -5.90
N GLY A 126 15.07 -12.13 -6.75
CA GLY A 126 13.86 -12.05 -7.56
C GLY A 126 12.60 -11.94 -6.72
N SER A 127 12.68 -11.22 -5.59
CA SER A 127 11.51 -10.97 -4.75
C SER A 127 10.38 -10.36 -5.57
N HIS A 128 9.22 -11.00 -5.54
CA HIS A 128 8.02 -10.51 -6.24
C HIS A 128 7.18 -9.57 -5.38
N CYS A 129 7.51 -9.48 -4.09
CA CYS A 129 6.88 -8.54 -3.17
C CYS A 129 7.90 -8.00 -2.17
N LEU A 130 7.85 -6.72 -1.96
CA LEU A 130 8.44 -6.02 -0.83
C LEU A 130 7.29 -5.38 -0.06
N THR A 131 7.17 -5.70 1.22
CA THR A 131 6.12 -5.14 2.08
C THR A 131 6.75 -4.56 3.33
N VAL A 132 6.39 -3.34 3.68
CA VAL A 132 6.87 -2.66 4.89
C VAL A 132 5.89 -2.87 6.03
N ALA A 133 6.41 -3.20 7.21
CA ALA A 133 5.64 -3.34 8.45
C ALA A 133 6.57 -3.21 9.65
N ASP A 134 6.05 -2.76 10.78
CA ASP A 134 6.74 -2.87 12.07
C ASP A 134 6.57 -4.31 12.60
N VAL A 135 7.50 -5.20 12.20
CA VAL A 135 7.35 -6.64 12.45
C VAL A 135 7.63 -7.02 13.91
N ASP A 136 8.53 -6.31 14.58
CA ASP A 136 8.87 -6.59 16.00
C ASP A 136 8.29 -5.58 17.00
N LEU A 137 7.42 -4.70 16.50
CA LEU A 137 6.69 -3.70 17.29
C LEU A 137 7.62 -2.75 18.07
N ASP A 138 8.78 -2.43 17.46
CA ASP A 138 9.74 -1.47 18.04
C ASP A 138 9.43 0.00 17.68
N GLY A 139 8.36 0.22 16.90
CA GLY A 139 7.91 1.53 16.43
C GLY A 139 8.57 1.98 15.12
N LYS A 140 9.38 1.12 14.49
CA LYS A 140 10.02 1.36 13.20
C LYS A 140 9.54 0.36 12.16
N LEU A 141 9.47 0.82 10.93
CA LEU A 141 9.13 -0.07 9.83
C LEU A 141 10.34 -0.94 9.45
N ASP A 142 10.07 -2.19 9.17
CA ASP A 142 10.98 -3.19 8.63
C ASP A 142 10.54 -3.62 7.23
N LEU A 143 11.30 -4.47 6.57
CA LEU A 143 11.00 -4.97 5.24
C LEU A 143 10.77 -6.48 5.23
N VAL A 144 9.64 -6.92 4.70
CA VAL A 144 9.36 -8.33 4.41
C VAL A 144 9.58 -8.57 2.92
N ALA A 145 10.33 -9.63 2.59
CA ALA A 145 10.67 -10.00 1.23
C ALA A 145 10.56 -11.51 1.01
N ASN A 146 10.22 -11.93 -0.20
CA ASN A 146 10.22 -13.36 -0.57
C ASN A 146 11.32 -13.67 -1.58
N SER A 147 11.81 -14.91 -1.55
CA SER A 147 12.74 -15.45 -2.53
C SER A 147 11.95 -16.08 -3.68
N GLY A 148 11.53 -15.24 -4.63
CA GLY A 148 10.70 -15.66 -5.77
C GLY A 148 11.43 -16.48 -6.83
N ARG A 149 12.78 -16.60 -6.71
CA ARG A 149 13.62 -17.43 -7.56
C ARG A 149 14.47 -18.37 -6.70
N PRO A 150 14.18 -19.68 -6.72
CA PRO A 150 14.89 -20.63 -5.89
C PRO A 150 16.33 -20.88 -6.35
N GLU A 151 16.65 -20.58 -7.63
CA GLU A 151 17.97 -20.86 -8.19
C GLU A 151 18.97 -19.77 -7.84
N GLY A 152 20.15 -20.15 -7.35
CA GLY A 152 21.25 -19.23 -7.07
C GLY A 152 21.16 -18.46 -5.76
N THR A 153 20.22 -18.82 -4.89
CA THR A 153 20.08 -18.26 -3.53
C THR A 153 20.33 -19.36 -2.49
N PRO A 154 20.94 -19.05 -1.32
CA PRO A 154 20.96 -19.96 -0.18
C PRO A 154 19.61 -20.10 0.54
N TYR A 155 18.61 -19.29 0.16
CA TYR A 155 17.26 -19.26 0.77
C TYR A 155 16.18 -19.55 -0.29
N PRO A 156 16.18 -20.72 -0.96
CA PRO A 156 15.18 -21.03 -1.97
C PRO A 156 13.79 -21.16 -1.35
N ASN A 157 12.76 -20.65 -2.01
CA ASN A 157 11.36 -20.76 -1.56
C ASN A 157 11.12 -20.24 -0.13
N SER A 158 11.82 -19.18 0.25
CA SER A 158 11.75 -18.65 1.62
C SER A 158 11.09 -17.27 1.65
N ILE A 159 10.56 -16.92 2.82
CA ILE A 159 10.12 -15.55 3.13
C ILE A 159 10.96 -15.09 4.33
N VAL A 160 11.39 -13.85 4.24
CA VAL A 160 12.30 -13.26 5.22
C VAL A 160 11.78 -11.92 5.72
N TRP A 161 12.16 -11.60 6.93
CA TRP A 161 12.08 -10.29 7.51
C TRP A 161 13.49 -9.70 7.58
N LEU A 162 13.66 -8.50 7.06
CA LEU A 162 14.89 -7.72 7.02
C LEU A 162 14.72 -6.52 7.95
N LYS A 163 15.35 -6.62 9.14
CA LYS A 163 15.28 -5.55 10.14
C LYS A 163 16.17 -4.38 9.75
N VAL A 164 15.61 -3.18 9.75
CA VAL A 164 16.34 -1.94 9.49
C VAL A 164 17.38 -1.73 10.60
N PRO A 165 18.67 -1.51 10.27
CA PRO A 165 19.68 -1.21 11.28
C PRO A 165 19.47 0.18 11.88
N SER A 166 20.00 0.42 13.08
CA SER A 166 19.91 1.72 13.76
C SER A 166 20.54 2.88 12.99
N ASP A 167 21.52 2.57 12.13
CA ASP A 167 22.13 3.50 11.18
C ASP A 167 22.20 2.82 9.81
N PRO A 168 21.16 2.97 8.98
CA PRO A 168 21.09 2.33 7.67
C PRO A 168 22.11 2.91 6.67
N LYS A 169 22.60 4.13 6.91
CA LYS A 169 23.64 4.78 6.05
C LYS A 169 25.05 4.26 6.32
N SER A 170 25.29 3.57 7.45
CA SER A 170 26.63 3.05 7.83
C SER A 170 27.15 1.93 6.94
N GLY A 171 26.30 1.33 6.09
CA GLY A 171 26.62 0.13 5.32
C GLY A 171 26.56 -1.17 6.14
N THR A 172 26.05 -1.12 7.36
CA THR A 172 25.79 -2.31 8.16
C THR A 172 24.71 -3.17 7.45
N PRO A 173 24.95 -4.46 7.20
CA PRO A 173 23.95 -5.34 6.60
C PRO A 173 22.69 -5.40 7.45
N TRP A 174 21.53 -5.39 6.79
CA TRP A 174 20.26 -5.59 7.47
C TRP A 174 20.18 -7.01 8.06
N GLN A 175 19.68 -7.11 9.28
CA GLN A 175 19.54 -8.40 9.92
C GLN A 175 18.42 -9.20 9.25
N ARG A 176 18.76 -10.31 8.60
CA ARG A 176 17.81 -11.24 8.00
C ARG A 176 17.32 -12.26 9.02
N LYS A 177 16.00 -12.38 9.17
CA LYS A 177 15.34 -13.45 9.89
C LYS A 177 14.49 -14.26 8.90
N VAL A 178 14.83 -15.53 8.70
CA VAL A 178 14.12 -16.42 7.79
C VAL A 178 13.02 -17.11 8.58
N PHE A 179 11.79 -16.65 8.42
CA PHE A 179 10.66 -17.21 9.18
C PHE A 179 9.90 -18.30 8.42
N ALA A 180 9.98 -18.31 7.08
CA ALA A 180 9.49 -19.39 6.22
C ALA A 180 10.68 -19.96 5.43
N ASP A 181 11.43 -20.88 6.01
CA ASP A 181 12.65 -21.45 5.41
C ASP A 181 12.31 -22.63 4.49
N GLY A 182 12.39 -22.40 3.17
CA GLY A 182 12.02 -23.38 2.16
C GLY A 182 10.52 -23.73 2.13
N ASP A 183 9.70 -23.05 2.93
CA ASP A 183 8.29 -23.37 3.17
C ASP A 183 7.30 -22.55 2.31
N ALA A 184 7.81 -21.79 1.34
CA ALA A 184 7.02 -21.04 0.38
C ALA A 184 7.30 -21.46 -1.08
N PRO A 185 7.21 -22.77 -1.44
CA PRO A 185 7.50 -23.25 -2.78
C PRO A 185 6.46 -22.83 -3.81
N GLY A 186 6.79 -22.96 -5.08
CA GLY A 186 5.83 -22.79 -6.16
C GLY A 186 5.73 -21.39 -6.71
N GLY A 187 6.75 -20.57 -6.53
CA GLY A 187 6.81 -19.19 -7.02
C GLY A 187 5.93 -18.27 -6.21
N SER A 188 6.31 -18.10 -4.93
CA SER A 188 5.70 -17.15 -4.01
C SER A 188 5.63 -15.76 -4.64
N HIS A 189 4.51 -15.06 -4.47
CA HIS A 189 4.20 -13.82 -5.14
C HIS A 189 4.02 -12.68 -4.14
N TYR A 190 2.84 -12.06 -4.15
CA TYR A 190 2.57 -10.91 -3.30
C TYR A 190 2.19 -11.33 -1.89
N MET A 191 2.50 -10.46 -0.95
CA MET A 191 2.32 -10.69 0.48
C MET A 191 1.46 -9.60 1.11
N GLY A 192 0.71 -9.97 2.14
CA GLY A 192 0.00 -9.07 3.04
C GLY A 192 0.46 -9.27 4.47
N VAL A 193 0.50 -8.21 5.25
CA VAL A 193 0.89 -8.22 6.67
C VAL A 193 -0.25 -7.68 7.52
N GLY A 194 -0.58 -8.36 8.61
CA GLY A 194 -1.59 -7.94 9.56
C GLY A 194 -1.72 -8.91 10.74
N ASP A 195 -2.32 -8.48 11.83
CA ASP A 195 -2.63 -9.33 12.99
C ASP A 195 -3.85 -10.20 12.70
N VAL A 196 -3.63 -11.36 12.11
CA VAL A 196 -4.68 -12.24 11.57
C VAL A 196 -5.44 -12.99 12.66
N ASN A 197 -4.73 -13.38 13.71
CA ASN A 197 -5.29 -14.16 14.81
C ASN A 197 -5.75 -13.31 16.01
N GLY A 198 -5.52 -11.99 15.97
CA GLY A 198 -5.92 -11.05 17.02
C GLY A 198 -5.03 -11.13 18.27
N ASP A 199 -3.78 -11.56 18.12
CA ASP A 199 -2.87 -11.75 19.25
C ASP A 199 -1.94 -10.55 19.51
N GLY A 200 -2.02 -9.52 18.65
CA GLY A 200 -1.29 -8.27 18.72
C GLY A 200 0.03 -8.29 17.94
N LEU A 201 0.38 -9.39 17.26
CA LEU A 201 1.59 -9.51 16.45
C LEU A 201 1.26 -9.53 14.96
N PRO A 202 2.09 -8.92 14.10
CA PRO A 202 1.88 -8.98 12.66
C PRO A 202 2.22 -10.35 12.10
N ASP A 203 1.26 -10.96 11.41
CA ASP A 203 1.40 -12.18 10.64
C ASP A 203 1.64 -11.86 9.16
N VAL A 204 2.17 -12.79 8.39
CA VAL A 204 2.45 -12.61 6.97
C VAL A 204 1.70 -13.62 6.12
N ALA A 205 0.87 -13.14 5.19
CA ALA A 205 0.21 -13.99 4.19
C ALA A 205 0.91 -13.92 2.83
N CYS A 206 0.84 -15.01 2.06
CA CYS A 206 1.42 -15.09 0.72
C CYS A 206 0.59 -16.01 -0.19
N GLY A 207 0.59 -15.70 -1.50
CA GLY A 207 0.14 -16.60 -2.55
C GLY A 207 1.30 -17.17 -3.34
N ALA A 208 1.17 -18.39 -3.88
CA ALA A 208 2.15 -19.00 -4.79
C ALA A 208 1.48 -19.52 -6.06
N LYS A 209 1.94 -19.03 -7.20
CA LYS A 209 1.23 -19.19 -8.48
C LYS A 209 1.19 -20.60 -9.04
N GLY A 210 2.20 -21.40 -8.79
CA GLY A 210 2.31 -22.76 -9.33
C GLY A 210 2.64 -22.86 -10.82
N GLY A 211 2.25 -23.97 -11.40
CA GLY A 211 2.51 -24.33 -12.77
C GLY A 211 3.79 -25.16 -12.96
N GLU A 212 4.05 -25.62 -14.19
CA GLU A 212 5.16 -26.54 -14.50
C GLU A 212 6.54 -26.03 -14.08
N LYS A 213 6.77 -24.71 -14.19
CA LYS A 213 8.05 -24.08 -13.82
C LYS A 213 8.18 -23.80 -12.33
N PHE A 214 7.11 -23.89 -11.58
CA PHE A 214 7.03 -23.58 -10.16
C PHE A 214 6.25 -24.66 -9.41
N PRO A 215 6.79 -25.89 -9.33
CA PRO A 215 6.11 -27.01 -8.66
C PRO A 215 5.91 -26.70 -7.17
N GLY A 216 4.82 -27.23 -6.61
CA GLY A 216 4.44 -27.01 -5.21
C GLY A 216 3.75 -25.70 -4.91
N GLY A 217 3.31 -24.97 -5.95
CA GLY A 217 2.50 -23.75 -5.82
C GLY A 217 0.99 -24.02 -5.84
N GLU A 218 0.23 -23.04 -6.33
CA GLU A 218 -1.25 -23.04 -6.41
C GLU A 218 -1.92 -22.97 -5.04
N TRP A 219 -1.32 -22.24 -4.10
CA TRP A 219 -1.83 -22.11 -2.74
C TRP A 219 -1.85 -20.67 -2.26
N PHE A 220 -2.69 -20.41 -1.23
CA PHE A 220 -2.63 -19.28 -0.31
C PHE A 220 -2.39 -19.80 1.09
N ALA A 221 -1.52 -19.12 1.83
CA ALA A 221 -1.17 -19.46 3.21
C ALA A 221 -0.76 -18.19 3.97
N TRP A 222 -0.74 -18.29 5.30
CA TRP A 222 -0.17 -17.27 6.17
C TRP A 222 0.74 -17.92 7.22
N TRP A 223 1.68 -17.16 7.76
CA TRP A 223 2.60 -17.55 8.79
C TRP A 223 2.34 -16.76 10.05
N GLU A 224 2.04 -17.50 11.12
CA GLU A 224 1.76 -16.97 12.46
C GLU A 224 3.06 -16.59 13.15
N GLN A 225 3.19 -15.33 13.56
CA GLN A 225 4.33 -14.86 14.33
C GLN A 225 4.25 -15.39 15.76
N PRO A 226 5.26 -16.13 16.27
CA PRO A 226 5.23 -16.66 17.62
C PRO A 226 5.60 -15.58 18.66
N LYS A 227 4.89 -15.56 19.79
CA LYS A 227 5.10 -14.59 20.90
C LYS A 227 6.50 -14.66 21.53
N ASP A 228 7.16 -15.78 21.44
CA ASP A 228 8.52 -15.97 21.96
C ASP A 228 9.62 -15.57 20.97
N GLY A 229 9.24 -15.08 19.78
CA GLY A 229 10.17 -14.68 18.73
C GLY A 229 10.93 -15.83 18.09
N SER A 230 10.50 -17.09 18.30
CA SER A 230 11.14 -18.28 17.73
C SER A 230 11.00 -18.37 16.21
N LEU A 231 11.90 -19.10 15.58
CA LEU A 231 11.88 -19.40 14.14
C LEU A 231 11.93 -20.93 13.94
N PRO A 232 11.32 -21.45 12.88
CA PRO A 232 10.47 -20.78 11.89
C PRO A 232 9.08 -20.45 12.43
N TRP A 233 8.34 -19.58 11.74
CA TRP A 233 6.94 -19.31 12.04
C TRP A 233 6.06 -20.46 11.58
N LYS A 234 4.90 -20.62 12.21
CA LYS A 234 3.96 -21.68 11.87
C LYS A 234 3.13 -21.31 10.65
N LYS A 235 3.21 -22.13 9.61
CA LYS A 235 2.40 -21.98 8.40
C LYS A 235 0.97 -22.48 8.62
N HIS A 236 0.00 -21.71 8.15
CA HIS A 236 -1.40 -22.05 8.06
C HIS A 236 -1.82 -22.02 6.59
N LEU A 237 -2.17 -23.17 6.04
CA LEU A 237 -2.65 -23.27 4.68
C LEU A 237 -4.13 -22.84 4.61
N LEU A 238 -4.43 -21.85 3.75
CA LEU A 238 -5.80 -21.40 3.49
C LEU A 238 -6.45 -22.25 2.40
N SER A 239 -5.72 -22.51 1.31
CA SER A 239 -6.18 -23.32 0.20
C SER A 239 -4.99 -23.82 -0.63
N ASP A 240 -5.05 -25.05 -1.14
CA ASP A 240 -4.02 -25.72 -1.97
C ASP A 240 -4.45 -25.94 -3.42
N ARG A 241 -5.56 -25.37 -3.86
CA ARG A 241 -6.13 -25.54 -5.20
C ARG A 241 -6.51 -24.21 -5.83
N GLN A 242 -5.53 -23.31 -5.91
CA GLN A 242 -5.71 -21.96 -6.42
C GLN A 242 -4.71 -21.68 -7.57
N PRO A 243 -4.94 -22.24 -8.77
CA PRO A 243 -4.05 -22.02 -9.91
C PRO A 243 -3.83 -20.53 -10.18
N GLY A 244 -2.56 -20.11 -10.19
CA GLY A 244 -2.21 -18.71 -10.39
C GLY A 244 -2.33 -17.82 -9.16
N ALA A 245 -2.46 -18.37 -7.94
CA ALA A 245 -2.49 -17.62 -6.68
C ALA A 245 -1.40 -16.56 -6.63
N SER A 246 -1.75 -15.33 -6.24
CA SER A 246 -0.83 -14.20 -6.34
C SER A 246 -0.96 -13.24 -5.16
N ASN A 247 -1.92 -12.32 -5.19
CA ASN A 247 -2.11 -11.34 -4.12
C ASN A 247 -3.00 -11.88 -3.01
N ILE A 248 -2.68 -11.48 -1.79
CA ILE A 248 -3.51 -11.72 -0.62
C ILE A 248 -3.27 -10.61 0.40
N LEU A 249 -4.32 -9.85 0.74
CA LEU A 249 -4.24 -8.73 1.66
C LEU A 249 -5.26 -8.89 2.80
N PRO A 250 -4.84 -8.71 4.07
CA PRO A 250 -5.72 -8.84 5.22
C PRO A 250 -6.53 -7.56 5.46
N ALA A 251 -7.83 -7.73 5.78
CA ALA A 251 -8.70 -6.68 6.29
C ALA A 251 -9.99 -7.30 6.86
N ASP A 252 -10.74 -6.55 7.64
CA ASP A 252 -12.11 -6.90 8.05
C ASP A 252 -13.09 -6.34 7.02
N PHE A 253 -13.63 -7.20 6.15
CA PHE A 253 -14.54 -6.79 5.05
C PHE A 253 -16.01 -6.89 5.38
N ASP A 254 -16.39 -7.56 6.47
CA ASP A 254 -17.80 -7.69 6.86
C ASP A 254 -18.14 -7.06 8.22
N GLY A 255 -17.16 -6.34 8.81
CA GLY A 255 -17.36 -5.58 10.04
C GLY A 255 -17.55 -6.43 11.29
N ASP A 256 -17.17 -7.71 11.26
CA ASP A 256 -17.34 -8.63 12.38
C ASP A 256 -16.19 -8.57 13.41
N GLY A 257 -15.18 -7.75 13.16
CA GLY A 257 -14.00 -7.56 14.01
C GLY A 257 -12.98 -8.68 13.88
N LYS A 258 -13.08 -9.53 12.85
CA LYS A 258 -12.09 -10.56 12.51
C LYS A 258 -11.42 -10.20 11.21
N ILE A 259 -10.18 -10.62 11.08
CA ILE A 259 -9.46 -10.42 9.82
C ILE A 259 -9.86 -11.47 8.81
N ASP A 260 -10.21 -10.98 7.63
CA ASP A 260 -10.42 -11.70 6.40
C ASP A 260 -9.22 -11.53 5.48
N TYR A 261 -9.28 -12.16 4.30
CA TYR A 261 -8.35 -11.87 3.21
C TYR A 261 -9.10 -11.62 1.91
N PHE A 262 -8.75 -10.57 1.21
CA PHE A 262 -9.04 -10.46 -0.21
C PHE A 262 -7.84 -10.97 -1.01
N ALA A 263 -8.08 -11.84 -2.00
CA ALA A 263 -7.02 -12.49 -2.76
C ALA A 263 -7.32 -12.53 -4.25
N THR A 264 -6.28 -12.58 -5.08
CA THR A 264 -6.41 -12.69 -6.53
C THR A 264 -5.54 -13.79 -7.12
N ARG A 265 -6.03 -14.41 -8.21
CA ARG A 265 -5.27 -15.37 -9.01
C ARG A 265 -4.57 -14.64 -10.16
N GLY A 266 -3.50 -13.91 -9.85
CA GLY A 266 -2.80 -13.01 -10.79
C GLY A 266 -2.19 -13.69 -12.01
N HIS A 267 -2.03 -15.00 -12.00
CA HIS A 267 -1.63 -15.85 -13.12
C HIS A 267 -2.71 -16.86 -13.53
N GLY A 268 -3.96 -16.58 -13.20
CA GLY A 268 -5.12 -17.43 -13.44
C GLY A 268 -6.39 -16.62 -13.62
N LEU A 269 -7.48 -17.13 -13.09
CA LEU A 269 -8.80 -16.50 -13.17
C LEU A 269 -9.35 -16.23 -11.78
N GLY A 270 -9.81 -15.00 -11.55
CA GLY A 270 -10.69 -14.69 -10.46
C GLY A 270 -10.09 -13.99 -9.25
N ALA A 271 -10.99 -13.49 -8.42
CA ALA A 271 -10.74 -12.90 -7.13
C ALA A 271 -11.56 -13.63 -6.04
N LEU A 272 -10.99 -13.74 -4.86
CA LEU A 272 -11.51 -14.50 -3.72
C LEU A 272 -11.60 -13.64 -2.49
N TRP A 273 -12.54 -13.96 -1.63
CA TRP A 273 -12.60 -13.54 -0.24
C TRP A 273 -12.47 -14.77 0.67
N PHE A 274 -11.48 -14.79 1.54
CA PHE A 274 -11.33 -15.79 2.60
C PHE A 274 -11.91 -15.20 3.88
N ARG A 275 -13.10 -15.63 4.26
CA ARG A 275 -13.80 -15.08 5.41
C ARG A 275 -13.24 -15.62 6.73
N GLY A 276 -12.75 -14.74 7.58
CA GLY A 276 -12.30 -15.10 8.92
C GLY A 276 -13.44 -15.50 9.87
N PRO A 277 -13.16 -16.21 10.97
CA PRO A 277 -11.89 -16.85 11.30
C PRO A 277 -11.74 -18.25 10.67
N SER A 278 -12.73 -18.74 9.93
CA SER A 278 -12.70 -20.07 9.29
C SER A 278 -11.89 -20.09 7.99
N PHE A 279 -11.71 -18.92 7.38
CA PHE A 279 -11.07 -18.70 6.09
C PHE A 279 -11.69 -19.53 4.96
N GLU A 280 -13.02 -19.69 4.99
CA GLU A 280 -13.76 -20.25 3.86
C GLU A 280 -13.52 -19.39 2.61
N ALA A 281 -13.15 -20.05 1.51
CA ALA A 281 -12.91 -19.37 0.25
C ALA A 281 -14.22 -19.09 -0.49
N ILE A 282 -14.55 -17.82 -0.67
CA ILE A 282 -15.74 -17.35 -1.38
C ILE A 282 -15.29 -16.71 -2.69
N GLU A 283 -15.83 -17.16 -3.81
CA GLU A 283 -15.53 -16.59 -5.13
C GLU A 283 -16.22 -15.23 -5.27
N VAL A 284 -15.44 -14.15 -5.40
CA VAL A 284 -15.93 -12.78 -5.62
C VAL A 284 -16.15 -12.52 -7.11
N ASP A 285 -15.20 -12.93 -7.93
CA ASP A 285 -15.27 -12.77 -9.39
C ASP A 285 -14.53 -13.93 -10.07
N SER A 286 -15.24 -14.76 -10.80
CA SER A 286 -14.68 -15.87 -11.56
C SER A 286 -14.28 -15.51 -13.00
N THR A 287 -14.39 -14.24 -13.39
CA THR A 287 -14.26 -13.80 -14.78
C THR A 287 -13.06 -12.92 -15.09
N ILE A 288 -12.50 -12.25 -14.06
CA ILE A 288 -11.32 -11.41 -14.26
C ILE A 288 -10.10 -12.26 -14.59
N VAL A 289 -9.41 -11.91 -15.68
CA VAL A 289 -8.26 -12.68 -16.19
C VAL A 289 -6.97 -12.07 -15.67
N ASN A 290 -6.13 -12.92 -15.06
CA ASN A 290 -4.81 -12.55 -14.56
C ASN A 290 -4.82 -11.25 -13.72
N PRO A 291 -5.62 -11.12 -12.65
CA PRO A 291 -5.63 -9.96 -11.76
C PRO A 291 -4.33 -9.91 -10.94
N HIS A 292 -3.28 -9.33 -11.52
CA HIS A 292 -1.91 -9.47 -11.03
C HIS A 292 -1.54 -8.49 -9.92
N SER A 293 -2.23 -7.39 -9.81
CA SER A 293 -2.06 -6.38 -8.74
C SER A 293 -3.28 -6.35 -7.84
N LEU A 294 -3.12 -5.90 -6.60
CA LEU A 294 -4.21 -5.72 -5.64
C LEU A 294 -3.86 -4.57 -4.69
N ALA A 295 -4.82 -3.69 -4.47
CA ALA A 295 -4.74 -2.66 -3.43
C ALA A 295 -6.11 -2.54 -2.74
N LEU A 296 -6.09 -2.17 -1.46
CA LEU A 296 -7.29 -1.97 -0.63
C LEU A 296 -7.42 -0.50 -0.24
N GLY A 297 -8.62 0.03 -0.25
CA GLY A 297 -8.94 1.39 0.16
C GLY A 297 -10.41 1.71 -0.02
N ASP A 298 -10.90 2.70 0.68
CA ASP A 298 -12.27 3.22 0.54
C ASP A 298 -12.31 4.11 -0.73
N LEU A 299 -12.81 3.57 -1.85
CA LEU A 299 -12.80 4.22 -3.14
C LEU A 299 -14.04 5.08 -3.41
N ASP A 300 -15.15 4.85 -2.72
CA ASP A 300 -16.36 5.65 -2.87
C ASP A 300 -16.68 6.55 -1.68
N GLY A 301 -15.86 6.46 -0.64
CA GLY A 301 -15.95 7.34 0.52
C GLY A 301 -17.06 6.97 1.48
N ASP A 302 -17.55 5.73 1.45
CA ASP A 302 -18.63 5.25 2.33
C ASP A 302 -18.14 4.71 3.68
N GLY A 303 -16.85 4.46 3.81
CA GLY A 303 -16.17 4.00 5.02
C GLY A 303 -15.84 2.52 5.02
N ASP A 304 -16.30 1.75 4.04
CA ASP A 304 -15.99 0.35 3.87
C ASP A 304 -14.72 0.15 3.02
N LEU A 305 -14.00 -0.94 3.21
CA LEU A 305 -12.79 -1.20 2.42
C LEU A 305 -13.13 -1.91 1.12
N ASP A 306 -12.75 -1.29 0.03
CA ASP A 306 -12.83 -1.83 -1.32
C ASP A 306 -11.53 -2.49 -1.75
N ALA A 307 -11.59 -3.26 -2.84
CA ALA A 307 -10.44 -3.90 -3.44
C ALA A 307 -10.29 -3.51 -4.92
N ALA A 308 -9.16 -2.94 -5.31
CA ALA A 308 -8.85 -2.61 -6.69
C ALA A 308 -7.82 -3.56 -7.30
N THR A 309 -8.00 -3.95 -8.55
CA THR A 309 -7.08 -4.84 -9.26
C THR A 309 -7.00 -4.53 -10.75
N CYS A 310 -5.96 -5.01 -11.40
CA CYS A 310 -5.78 -4.88 -12.84
C CYS A 310 -5.30 -6.19 -13.47
N GLY A 311 -5.92 -6.57 -14.58
CA GLY A 311 -5.50 -7.72 -15.36
C GLY A 311 -4.14 -7.50 -16.05
N SER A 312 -3.25 -8.49 -16.00
CA SER A 312 -1.88 -8.41 -16.52
C SER A 312 -1.75 -8.76 -18.00
N GLN A 313 -2.58 -8.19 -18.85
CA GLN A 313 -2.52 -8.38 -20.31
C GLN A 313 -2.82 -7.07 -21.06
N LEU A 314 -2.42 -6.97 -22.32
CA LEU A 314 -2.56 -5.73 -23.10
C LEU A 314 -3.98 -5.18 -23.12
N THR A 315 -4.98 -6.06 -23.19
CA THR A 315 -6.41 -5.75 -23.11
C THR A 315 -6.96 -5.85 -21.69
N GLY A 316 -6.10 -5.75 -20.68
CA GLY A 316 -6.48 -5.85 -19.27
C GLY A 316 -7.54 -4.82 -18.89
N LYS A 317 -8.27 -5.14 -17.85
CA LYS A 317 -9.24 -4.24 -17.24
C LYS A 317 -8.75 -3.82 -15.88
N VAL A 318 -8.84 -2.53 -15.59
CA VAL A 318 -8.72 -1.98 -14.25
C VAL A 318 -10.11 -1.98 -13.64
N VAL A 319 -10.28 -2.69 -12.55
CA VAL A 319 -11.57 -2.82 -11.86
C VAL A 319 -11.40 -2.62 -10.37
N TRP A 320 -12.50 -2.29 -9.71
CA TRP A 320 -12.59 -2.37 -8.27
C TRP A 320 -13.85 -3.14 -7.85
N TYR A 321 -13.82 -3.65 -6.66
CA TYR A 321 -14.90 -4.39 -6.03
C TYR A 321 -15.39 -3.55 -4.86
N GLU A 322 -16.49 -2.81 -5.11
CA GLU A 322 -17.21 -2.03 -4.12
C GLU A 322 -17.75 -2.98 -3.06
N SER A 323 -17.31 -2.81 -1.82
CA SER A 323 -17.79 -3.55 -0.66
C SER A 323 -19.07 -2.89 -0.12
N ASP A 324 -19.92 -3.66 0.51
CA ASP A 324 -21.07 -3.14 1.28
C ASP A 324 -20.83 -3.23 2.80
N GLY A 325 -19.58 -3.49 3.23
CA GLY A 325 -19.21 -3.67 4.64
C GLY A 325 -19.88 -4.89 5.31
N GLN A 326 -20.57 -5.73 4.54
CA GLN A 326 -21.30 -6.92 5.02
C GLN A 326 -20.91 -8.18 4.22
N GLY A 327 -19.81 -8.11 3.48
CA GLY A 327 -19.25 -9.23 2.73
C GLY A 327 -19.85 -9.43 1.34
N LYS A 328 -20.47 -8.40 0.75
CA LYS A 328 -20.84 -8.41 -0.67
C LYS A 328 -19.97 -7.44 -1.43
N PHE A 329 -19.56 -7.89 -2.60
CA PHE A 329 -18.69 -7.11 -3.49
C PHE A 329 -19.38 -6.90 -4.83
N HIS A 330 -19.37 -5.67 -5.32
CA HIS A 330 -19.90 -5.28 -6.63
C HIS A 330 -18.78 -4.84 -7.54
N ARG A 331 -18.50 -5.62 -8.59
CA ARG A 331 -17.49 -5.26 -9.57
C ARG A 331 -17.85 -3.98 -10.32
N ARG A 332 -16.92 -3.03 -10.34
CA ARG A 332 -16.98 -1.77 -11.04
C ARG A 332 -15.81 -1.64 -12.03
N LEU A 333 -16.03 -1.01 -13.17
CA LEU A 333 -14.99 -0.77 -14.16
C LEU A 333 -14.37 0.61 -13.92
N ILE A 334 -13.04 0.64 -13.84
CA ILE A 334 -12.23 1.87 -13.81
C ILE A 334 -11.73 2.17 -15.23
N GLY A 335 -11.15 1.19 -15.91
CA GLY A 335 -10.62 1.37 -17.25
C GLY A 335 -10.42 0.07 -18.01
N GLU A 336 -10.28 0.20 -19.33
CA GLU A 336 -10.05 -0.91 -20.23
C GLU A 336 -8.76 -0.72 -21.04
N ASN A 337 -8.28 -1.79 -21.63
CA ASN A 337 -7.05 -1.80 -22.44
C ASN A 337 -5.84 -1.26 -21.68
N GLN A 338 -5.74 -1.64 -20.43
CA GLN A 338 -4.64 -1.31 -19.52
C GLN A 338 -4.24 -2.56 -18.76
N GLY A 339 -3.07 -3.13 -19.10
CA GLY A 339 -2.49 -4.24 -18.35
C GLY A 339 -1.50 -3.74 -17.31
N SER A 340 -1.43 -4.39 -16.16
CA SER A 340 -0.56 -3.97 -15.06
C SER A 340 0.10 -5.14 -14.34
N TYR A 341 1.29 -4.87 -13.79
CA TYR A 341 1.89 -5.69 -12.74
C TYR A 341 1.89 -4.99 -11.38
N ASP A 342 1.74 -3.66 -11.34
CA ASP A 342 1.63 -2.92 -10.09
C ASP A 342 0.55 -1.84 -10.19
N LEU A 343 -0.29 -1.78 -9.16
CA LEU A 343 -1.38 -0.83 -8.99
C LEU A 343 -1.34 -0.32 -7.55
N ARG A 344 -1.49 0.99 -7.38
CA ARG A 344 -1.56 1.64 -6.08
C ARG A 344 -2.76 2.55 -5.99
N LEU A 345 -3.27 2.72 -4.77
CA LEU A 345 -4.28 3.71 -4.44
C LEU A 345 -3.60 4.89 -3.76
N VAL A 346 -3.70 6.06 -4.36
CA VAL A 346 -3.06 7.31 -3.92
C VAL A 346 -3.92 8.48 -4.36
N ASP A 347 -4.08 9.49 -3.53
CA ASP A 347 -4.70 10.77 -3.91
C ASP A 347 -3.71 11.55 -4.79
N MET A 348 -3.85 11.43 -6.12
CA MET A 348 -2.90 11.97 -7.10
C MET A 348 -3.12 13.44 -7.43
N ASP A 349 -4.34 13.95 -7.24
CA ASP A 349 -4.69 15.36 -7.58
C ASP A 349 -5.01 16.23 -6.36
N GLY A 350 -4.93 15.65 -5.16
CA GLY A 350 -5.06 16.39 -3.90
C GLY A 350 -6.51 16.71 -3.53
N ASP A 351 -7.49 16.01 -4.11
CA ASP A 351 -8.90 16.25 -3.82
C ASP A 351 -9.45 15.43 -2.64
N SER A 352 -8.58 14.57 -2.06
CA SER A 352 -8.79 13.74 -0.88
C SER A 352 -9.62 12.49 -1.11
N ASP A 353 -9.78 12.06 -2.34
CA ASP A 353 -10.20 10.69 -2.63
C ASP A 353 -9.02 9.85 -3.18
N LEU A 354 -9.22 8.53 -3.24
CA LEU A 354 -8.16 7.63 -3.70
C LEU A 354 -8.27 7.43 -5.20
N ASP A 355 -7.24 7.80 -5.91
CA ASP A 355 -7.05 7.51 -7.32
C ASP A 355 -6.32 6.18 -7.54
N VAL A 356 -6.27 5.73 -8.78
CA VAL A 356 -5.63 4.47 -9.15
C VAL A 356 -4.41 4.71 -10.03
N LEU A 357 -3.21 4.59 -9.47
CA LEU A 357 -1.94 4.68 -10.19
C LEU A 357 -1.54 3.29 -10.72
N VAL A 358 -1.13 3.20 -12.00
CA VAL A 358 -0.90 1.92 -12.69
C VAL A 358 0.40 1.93 -13.47
N ALA A 359 1.28 0.96 -13.19
CA ALA A 359 2.42 0.63 -14.04
C ALA A 359 1.99 -0.36 -15.13
N GLY A 360 1.86 0.13 -16.34
CA GLY A 360 1.36 -0.62 -17.48
C GLY A 360 2.42 -1.51 -18.12
N HIS A 361 2.70 -2.67 -17.56
CA HIS A 361 3.70 -3.61 -18.06
C HIS A 361 3.54 -3.93 -19.55
N PHE A 362 2.35 -4.31 -19.99
CA PHE A 362 2.08 -4.64 -21.40
C PHE A 362 1.88 -3.40 -22.27
N ASN A 363 1.30 -2.35 -21.73
CA ASN A 363 1.05 -1.08 -22.40
C ASN A 363 2.27 -0.16 -22.41
N ARG A 364 3.32 -0.51 -21.67
CA ARG A 364 4.59 0.24 -21.55
C ARG A 364 4.41 1.68 -21.09
N ASN A 365 3.42 1.94 -20.26
CA ASN A 365 3.07 3.27 -19.81
C ASN A 365 3.02 3.36 -18.27
N LEU A 366 3.03 4.58 -17.76
CA LEU A 366 2.65 4.90 -16.39
C LEU A 366 1.46 5.84 -16.48
N VAL A 367 0.34 5.44 -15.88
CA VAL A 367 -0.93 6.18 -15.94
C VAL A 367 -1.58 6.20 -14.57
N TRP A 368 -2.50 7.13 -14.39
CA TRP A 368 -3.40 7.08 -13.26
C TRP A 368 -4.84 7.38 -13.71
N TYR A 369 -5.79 7.00 -12.89
CA TYR A 369 -7.20 7.21 -13.13
C TYR A 369 -7.74 8.06 -12.00
N ALA A 370 -8.18 9.29 -12.33
CA ALA A 370 -8.82 10.18 -11.39
C ALA A 370 -10.16 9.59 -10.97
N ASN A 371 -10.36 9.49 -9.68
CA ASN A 371 -11.59 8.98 -9.10
C ASN A 371 -12.71 10.01 -9.29
N PRO A 372 -13.81 9.66 -9.92
CA PRO A 372 -14.94 10.57 -10.08
C PRO A 372 -15.80 10.65 -8.83
N ALA A 373 -15.51 9.85 -7.81
CA ALA A 373 -16.28 9.86 -6.59
C ALA A 373 -16.06 11.19 -5.86
N LYS A 374 -17.00 12.08 -6.01
CA LYS A 374 -17.08 13.20 -5.08
C LYS A 374 -17.38 12.59 -3.72
N LYS A 375 -16.40 12.57 -2.83
CA LYS A 375 -16.70 12.32 -1.43
C LYS A 375 -17.87 13.21 -1.07
N ALA A 376 -19.05 12.62 -0.89
CA ALA A 376 -20.03 13.25 -0.04
C ALA A 376 -19.26 13.44 1.26
N ILE A 377 -18.84 14.68 1.54
CA ILE A 377 -18.27 15.01 2.85
C ILE A 377 -19.39 14.62 3.80
N MET A 378 -19.30 13.39 4.35
CA MET A 378 -20.26 12.95 5.35
C MET A 378 -20.18 14.03 6.42
N PRO A 379 -21.22 14.81 6.60
CA PRO A 379 -21.15 15.84 7.62
C PRO A 379 -20.91 15.11 8.93
N PHE A 380 -19.94 15.56 9.72
CA PHE A 380 -19.74 15.01 11.06
C PHE A 380 -21.12 14.80 11.71
N PRO A 381 -21.34 13.64 12.35
CA PRO A 381 -22.63 13.34 12.94
C PRO A 381 -23.05 14.41 13.94
N GLY A 382 -24.32 14.42 14.32
CA GLY A 382 -24.83 15.27 15.38
C GLY A 382 -25.37 16.62 14.96
N LYS A 383 -25.58 17.49 15.95
CA LYS A 383 -26.26 18.77 15.79
C LYS A 383 -25.32 19.84 15.24
N ALA A 384 -25.72 20.46 14.14
CA ALA A 384 -25.00 21.62 13.60
C ALA A 384 -25.27 22.89 14.44
N SER A 385 -24.23 23.67 14.67
CA SER A 385 -24.29 24.97 15.33
C SER A 385 -23.13 25.86 14.85
N LEU A 386 -23.04 27.09 15.31
CA LEU A 386 -21.91 27.95 15.06
C LEU A 386 -21.10 28.13 16.36
N TRP A 387 -19.79 28.02 16.25
CA TRP A 387 -18.85 28.34 17.30
C TRP A 387 -17.82 29.34 16.80
N GLN A 388 -17.78 30.54 17.40
CA GLN A 388 -16.87 31.63 16.99
C GLN A 388 -16.97 32.00 15.50
N GLY A 389 -18.16 31.81 14.88
CA GLY A 389 -18.39 32.10 13.45
C GLY A 389 -17.96 30.95 12.49
N TYR A 390 -17.61 29.80 13.01
CA TYR A 390 -17.29 28.60 12.27
C TYR A 390 -18.37 27.53 12.49
N GLU A 391 -18.58 26.65 11.49
CA GLU A 391 -19.49 25.52 11.63
C GLU A 391 -18.94 24.53 12.66
N MET A 392 -19.77 24.16 13.63
CA MET A 392 -19.47 23.15 14.64
C MET A 392 -20.50 22.05 14.58
N ARG A 393 -20.04 20.82 14.69
CA ARG A 393 -20.88 19.61 14.92
C ARG A 393 -20.63 19.10 16.32
N GLU A 394 -21.73 18.81 17.05
CA GLU A 394 -21.71 18.19 18.37
C GLU A 394 -22.43 16.86 18.32
N PHE A 395 -21.76 15.80 18.75
CA PHE A 395 -22.27 14.43 18.79
C PHE A 395 -21.79 13.71 20.04
N SER A 396 -22.32 12.51 20.29
CA SER A 396 -21.86 11.65 21.37
C SER A 396 -21.18 10.43 20.78
N LEU A 397 -19.99 10.11 21.32
CA LEU A 397 -19.25 8.87 21.06
C LEU A 397 -18.97 8.23 22.41
N ASP A 398 -19.39 6.98 22.60
CA ASP A 398 -19.24 6.23 23.86
C ASP A 398 -19.71 7.03 25.11
N GLN A 399 -20.86 7.69 25.00
CA GLN A 399 -21.45 8.56 26.02
C GLN A 399 -20.65 9.82 26.33
N ARG A 400 -19.63 10.17 25.53
CA ARG A 400 -18.82 11.36 25.66
C ARG A 400 -19.28 12.42 24.67
N THR A 401 -19.25 13.68 25.08
CA THR A 401 -19.52 14.80 24.16
C THR A 401 -18.32 15.03 23.29
N CYS A 402 -18.50 14.89 21.98
CA CYS A 402 -17.52 15.24 20.96
C CYS A 402 -17.96 16.46 20.17
N ARG A 403 -16.99 17.26 19.74
CA ARG A 403 -17.19 18.45 18.91
C ARG A 403 -16.14 18.52 17.83
N VAL A 404 -16.57 18.86 16.63
CA VAL A 404 -15.66 19.19 15.53
C VAL A 404 -16.05 20.55 14.96
N VAL A 405 -15.08 21.46 14.89
CA VAL A 405 -15.22 22.76 14.26
C VAL A 405 -14.46 22.79 12.95
N ARG A 406 -15.15 23.18 11.89
CA ARG A 406 -14.58 23.21 10.54
C ARG A 406 -14.06 24.63 10.21
N PRO A 407 -12.89 24.76 9.58
CA PRO A 407 -12.45 26.02 9.01
C PRO A 407 -13.36 26.44 7.84
N LYS A 408 -13.39 27.72 7.50
CA LYS A 408 -14.14 28.20 6.32
C LYS A 408 -13.59 27.62 5.01
N GLN A 409 -12.28 27.43 4.97
CA GLN A 409 -11.56 26.75 3.90
C GLN A 409 -10.53 25.84 4.55
N ALA A 410 -10.59 24.56 4.27
CA ALA A 410 -9.63 23.59 4.80
C ALA A 410 -8.28 23.73 4.09
N ALA A 411 -7.19 23.64 4.84
CA ALA A 411 -5.84 23.52 4.28
C ALA A 411 -5.66 22.15 3.61
N PRO A 412 -4.75 22.00 2.65
CA PRO A 412 -4.40 20.70 2.07
C PRO A 412 -4.13 19.66 3.16
N GLY A 413 -4.53 18.41 2.91
CA GLY A 413 -4.43 17.33 3.91
C GLY A 413 -5.39 17.45 5.09
N ARG A 414 -6.27 18.46 5.13
CA ARG A 414 -7.29 18.68 6.18
C ARG A 414 -6.75 18.52 7.60
N PRO A 415 -5.66 19.19 7.97
CA PRO A 415 -5.03 19.04 9.27
C PRO A 415 -6.00 19.37 10.39
N TRP A 416 -5.80 18.73 11.52
CA TRP A 416 -6.63 18.97 12.70
C TRP A 416 -5.80 19.08 13.97
N VAL A 417 -6.36 19.75 14.98
CA VAL A 417 -5.80 19.85 16.33
C VAL A 417 -6.80 19.31 17.34
N TRP A 418 -6.33 18.47 18.23
CA TRP A 418 -7.14 17.94 19.32
C TRP A 418 -7.07 18.84 20.53
N ARG A 419 -8.25 19.31 20.98
CA ARG A 419 -8.40 20.02 22.25
C ARG A 419 -8.86 19.03 23.32
N ALA A 420 -7.94 18.62 24.19
CA ALA A 420 -8.21 17.57 25.17
C ALA A 420 -9.08 18.02 26.36
N ARG A 421 -9.20 19.34 26.64
CA ARG A 421 -9.92 19.85 27.82
C ARG A 421 -10.31 21.34 27.65
N PHE A 422 -11.20 21.81 28.55
CA PHE A 422 -11.63 23.22 28.67
C PHE A 422 -12.21 23.80 27.39
N TRP A 423 -13.21 23.11 26.83
CA TRP A 423 -13.90 23.59 25.62
C TRP A 423 -14.38 25.04 25.80
N GLY A 424 -14.02 25.87 24.85
CA GLY A 424 -14.44 27.29 24.79
C GLY A 424 -13.69 28.24 25.72
N HIS A 425 -12.78 27.74 26.56
CA HIS A 425 -11.93 28.60 27.41
C HIS A 425 -10.67 29.01 26.64
N GLU A 426 -10.37 30.32 26.60
CA GLU A 426 -9.23 30.89 25.87
C GLU A 426 -9.11 30.38 24.41
N PRO A 427 -10.08 30.68 23.54
CA PRO A 427 -10.19 30.08 22.21
C PRO A 427 -9.24 30.69 21.17
N GLN A 428 -8.25 31.47 21.57
CA GLN A 428 -7.40 32.25 20.63
C GLN A 428 -6.58 31.30 19.73
N THR A 429 -6.02 30.21 20.30
CA THR A 429 -5.27 29.21 19.55
C THR A 429 -6.18 28.46 18.59
N ASP A 430 -7.35 28.01 19.05
CA ASP A 430 -8.31 27.30 18.20
C ASP A 430 -8.73 28.17 16.99
N ARG A 431 -9.00 29.44 17.23
CA ARG A 431 -9.32 30.39 16.15
C ARG A 431 -8.17 30.55 15.16
N ALA A 432 -6.94 30.72 15.67
CA ALA A 432 -5.75 30.84 14.83
C ALA A 432 -5.52 29.60 13.97
N MET A 433 -5.84 28.39 14.47
CA MET A 433 -5.79 27.16 13.69
C MET A 433 -6.89 27.12 12.64
N LEU A 434 -8.13 27.48 12.99
CA LEU A 434 -9.25 27.56 12.04
C LEU A 434 -8.99 28.58 10.91
N GLU A 435 -8.35 29.72 11.24
CA GLU A 435 -7.95 30.74 10.26
C GLU A 435 -6.88 30.22 9.29
N ARG A 436 -6.06 29.25 9.72
CA ARG A 436 -5.06 28.56 8.90
C ARG A 436 -5.62 27.36 8.14
N GLY A 437 -6.92 27.10 8.23
CA GLY A 437 -7.55 25.99 7.54
C GLY A 437 -7.52 24.66 8.31
N TRP A 438 -7.15 24.66 9.59
CA TRP A 438 -7.14 23.46 10.42
C TRP A 438 -8.50 23.22 11.08
N HIS A 439 -8.87 21.96 11.23
CA HIS A 439 -10.04 21.57 12.03
C HIS A 439 -9.69 21.57 13.52
N VAL A 440 -10.66 21.86 14.38
CA VAL A 440 -10.52 21.72 15.84
C VAL A 440 -11.44 20.62 16.30
N ALA A 441 -10.87 19.55 16.86
CA ALA A 441 -11.60 18.43 17.42
C ALA A 441 -11.53 18.44 18.94
N TYR A 442 -12.62 18.07 19.62
CA TYR A 442 -12.74 17.93 21.05
C TYR A 442 -13.50 16.66 21.39
N CYS A 443 -13.00 15.93 22.38
CA CYS A 443 -13.75 14.87 23.06
C CYS A 443 -13.60 15.06 24.56
N ASP A 444 -14.70 14.92 25.30
CA ASP A 444 -14.65 15.03 26.78
C ASP A 444 -13.99 13.80 27.40
N VAL A 445 -12.72 13.95 27.69
CA VAL A 445 -11.89 12.97 28.38
C VAL A 445 -11.51 13.44 29.78
N ALA A 446 -12.31 14.36 30.37
CA ALA A 446 -12.04 14.91 31.69
C ALA A 446 -11.94 13.79 32.74
N ASN A 447 -10.95 13.91 33.62
CA ASN A 447 -10.65 12.96 34.69
C ASN A 447 -10.18 11.55 34.28
N LEU A 448 -9.89 11.31 33.01
CA LEU A 448 -9.37 10.03 32.53
C LEU A 448 -7.83 9.97 32.50
N PHE A 449 -7.14 11.11 32.63
CA PHE A 449 -5.69 11.22 32.86
C PHE A 449 -4.81 10.42 31.88
N GLY A 450 -5.22 10.29 30.60
CA GLY A 450 -4.49 9.52 29.61
C GLY A 450 -4.57 8.00 29.79
N SER A 451 -5.55 7.51 30.54
CA SER A 451 -5.83 6.08 30.68
C SER A 451 -6.24 5.46 29.30
N PRO A 452 -6.20 4.12 29.15
CA PRO A 452 -6.73 3.45 27.95
C PRO A 452 -8.13 3.90 27.55
N ASP A 453 -8.98 4.20 28.53
CA ASP A 453 -10.35 4.72 28.29
C ASP A 453 -10.35 6.15 27.72
N ALA A 454 -9.28 6.91 27.88
CA ALA A 454 -9.14 8.24 27.27
C ALA A 454 -8.69 8.18 25.80
N VAL A 455 -8.06 7.07 25.43
CA VAL A 455 -7.41 6.89 24.11
C VAL A 455 -8.32 6.12 23.14
N ARG A 456 -9.23 5.33 23.65
CA ARG A 456 -10.26 4.64 22.84
C ARG A 456 -11.22 5.64 22.16
#